data_f09640787a1af5d876774ba21d0411a1
#
_entry.id   f09640787a1af5d876774ba21d0411a1
#
_cell.length_a   1.000
_cell.length_b   1.000
_cell.length_c   1.000
_cell.angle_alpha   90.00
_cell.angle_beta   90.00
_cell.angle_gamma   90.00
#
_symmetry.space_group_name_H-M   'P 1'
#
loop_
_entity.id
_entity.type
_entity.pdbx_description
1 polymer ?
#
loop_
_entity_poly.entity_id
_entity_poly.type
_entity_poly.pdbx_seq_one_letter_code
_entity_poly.pdbx_strand_id
1 'polypeptide(L)'
;VSGRSNHDASDFYARFTPPELSGDATVEPALETDVIVTGDARAMTRVADRSVALVVTSPPYFAGKAYEQDLGEGHIPATYLEYLQMLEDVFTECARVLEPGGRIAVNVANLGRKPYRSLSADVIAILQDRLRLLLRGEVVWIKARGAAGSFAWGSFRQPSNPVLRDLTERVIVASKGRFDRGRDAPSTLTKDEFMEATTDVWELPTE
;
A
#
# COMPACT_ATOMS: atom_id res chain seq x y z
N VAL A 1 -16.88 -22.72 -18.76
CA VAL A 1 -16.28 -21.75 -17.84
C VAL A 1 -17.46 -21.14 -17.09
N SER A 2 -17.69 -21.58 -15.86
CA SER A 2 -18.68 -21.00 -14.95
C SER A 2 -18.24 -19.56 -14.66
N GLY A 3 -18.88 -18.59 -15.30
CA GLY A 3 -18.71 -17.19 -14.94
C GLY A 3 -19.08 -17.05 -13.46
N ARG A 4 -18.20 -16.46 -12.65
CA ARG A 4 -18.59 -16.01 -11.31
C ARG A 4 -19.80 -15.10 -11.50
N SER A 5 -20.94 -15.45 -10.93
CA SER A 5 -22.06 -14.52 -10.84
C SER A 5 -21.57 -13.36 -9.99
N ASN A 6 -21.29 -12.22 -10.63
CA ASN A 6 -20.95 -11.03 -9.91
C ASN A 6 -22.18 -10.62 -9.09
N HIS A 7 -21.97 -10.44 -7.81
CA HIS A 7 -22.98 -9.82 -6.97
C HIS A 7 -23.19 -8.40 -7.45
N ASP A 8 -24.45 -8.02 -7.73
CA ASP A 8 -24.78 -6.64 -8.09
C ASP A 8 -24.66 -5.77 -6.85
N ALA A 9 -23.64 -4.91 -6.82
CA ALA A 9 -23.39 -3.97 -5.74
C ALA A 9 -23.80 -2.54 -6.09
N SER A 10 -24.61 -2.34 -7.16
CA SER A 10 -24.99 -1.02 -7.64
C SER A 10 -25.68 -0.18 -6.57
N ASP A 11 -26.59 -0.77 -5.80
CA ASP A 11 -27.28 -0.08 -4.70
C ASP A 11 -26.33 0.35 -3.58
N PHE A 12 -25.26 -0.40 -3.35
CA PHE A 12 -24.22 -0.02 -2.41
C PHE A 12 -23.41 1.16 -2.96
N TYR A 13 -22.96 1.07 -4.21
CA TYR A 13 -22.19 2.13 -4.84
C TYR A 13 -22.99 3.41 -5.07
N ALA A 14 -24.30 3.36 -5.19
CA ALA A 14 -25.15 4.54 -5.24
C ALA A 14 -25.05 5.45 -4.00
N ARG A 15 -24.54 4.92 -2.89
CA ARG A 15 -24.31 5.67 -1.64
C ARG A 15 -22.96 6.37 -1.60
N PHE A 16 -22.06 6.04 -2.51
CA PHE A 16 -20.70 6.56 -2.57
C PHE A 16 -20.49 7.25 -3.90
N THR A 17 -19.60 8.24 -3.94
CA THR A 17 -19.10 8.75 -5.19
C THR A 17 -18.05 7.76 -5.71
N PRO A 18 -18.32 6.97 -6.75
CA PRO A 18 -17.34 6.04 -7.28
C PRO A 18 -16.14 6.81 -7.82
N PRO A 19 -14.94 6.23 -7.82
CA PRO A 19 -13.80 6.82 -8.47
C PRO A 19 -14.05 6.94 -9.98
N GLU A 20 -13.79 8.11 -10.54
CA GLU A 20 -13.95 8.34 -11.97
C GLU A 20 -12.75 7.77 -12.74
N LEU A 21 -13.04 7.08 -13.84
CA LEU A 21 -12.00 6.62 -14.75
C LEU A 21 -11.55 7.79 -15.63
N SER A 22 -10.26 8.06 -15.64
CA SER A 22 -9.66 9.11 -16.45
C SER A 22 -9.35 8.60 -17.87
N GLY A 23 -9.64 9.44 -18.86
CA GLY A 23 -9.17 9.25 -20.24
C GLY A 23 -7.74 9.76 -20.48
N ASP A 24 -7.10 10.41 -19.49
CA ASP A 24 -5.74 10.92 -19.63
C ASP A 24 -4.76 9.76 -19.89
N ALA A 25 -3.89 9.95 -20.88
CA ALA A 25 -2.82 9.02 -21.25
C ALA A 25 -1.46 9.74 -21.32
N THR A 26 -1.38 10.97 -20.84
CA THR A 26 -0.17 11.81 -20.91
C THR A 26 0.90 11.26 -19.98
N VAL A 27 2.05 10.93 -20.54
CA VAL A 27 3.23 10.47 -19.81
C VAL A 27 4.40 11.39 -20.10
N GLU A 28 5.04 11.87 -19.06
CA GLU A 28 6.23 12.71 -19.17
C GLU A 28 7.49 11.84 -19.09
N PRO A 29 8.58 12.24 -19.74
CA PRO A 29 9.85 11.54 -19.61
C PRO A 29 10.39 11.71 -18.18
N ALA A 30 11.02 10.65 -17.65
CA ALA A 30 11.78 10.76 -16.40
C ALA A 30 12.94 11.74 -16.57
N LEU A 31 13.14 12.64 -15.63
CA LEU A 31 14.26 13.59 -15.63
C LEU A 31 15.59 12.86 -15.39
N GLU A 32 15.59 11.86 -14.53
CA GLU A 32 16.75 11.06 -14.15
C GLU A 32 16.31 9.60 -13.97
N THR A 33 17.22 8.67 -14.25
CA THR A 33 17.05 7.23 -14.03
C THR A 33 18.26 6.68 -13.30
N ASP A 34 18.09 5.54 -12.61
CA ASP A 34 19.15 4.82 -11.91
C ASP A 34 19.88 5.67 -10.85
N VAL A 35 19.12 6.52 -10.15
CA VAL A 35 19.66 7.42 -9.12
C VAL A 35 19.04 7.16 -7.77
N ILE A 36 19.79 7.43 -6.70
CA ILE A 36 19.30 7.47 -5.33
C ILE A 36 19.27 8.93 -4.89
N VAL A 37 18.08 9.39 -4.49
CA VAL A 37 17.87 10.78 -4.04
C VAL A 37 17.54 10.77 -2.56
N THR A 38 18.31 11.51 -1.77
CA THR A 38 17.98 11.79 -0.36
C THR A 38 17.16 13.08 -0.30
N GLY A 39 16.02 13.04 0.37
CA GLY A 39 15.13 14.19 0.48
C GLY A 39 13.81 13.86 1.16
N ASP A 40 12.96 14.86 1.25
CA ASP A 40 11.60 14.71 1.79
C ASP A 40 10.66 14.15 0.71
N ALA A 41 10.09 12.97 0.96
CA ALA A 41 9.16 12.33 0.03
C ALA A 41 7.82 13.08 -0.13
N ARG A 42 7.54 14.08 0.71
CA ARG A 42 6.39 14.98 0.56
C ARG A 42 6.62 16.05 -0.52
N ALA A 43 7.85 16.15 -1.05
CA ALA A 43 8.23 17.13 -2.05
C ALA A 43 9.31 16.57 -2.98
N MET A 44 8.97 15.60 -3.83
CA MET A 44 9.89 14.93 -4.76
C MET A 44 10.14 15.80 -6.00
N THR A 45 10.72 16.99 -5.82
CA THR A 45 10.90 18.02 -6.88
C THR A 45 11.79 17.59 -8.05
N ARG A 46 12.65 16.57 -7.85
CA ARG A 46 13.48 15.97 -8.91
C ARG A 46 12.76 14.94 -9.76
N VAL A 47 11.54 14.58 -9.41
CA VAL A 47 10.73 13.60 -10.16
C VAL A 47 9.61 14.36 -10.89
N ALA A 48 9.59 14.24 -12.22
CA ALA A 48 8.58 14.90 -13.05
C ALA A 48 7.18 14.33 -12.78
N ASP A 49 6.17 15.14 -13.02
CA ASP A 49 4.78 14.72 -13.01
C ASP A 49 4.58 13.60 -14.03
N ARG A 50 3.73 12.63 -13.72
CA ARG A 50 3.32 11.58 -14.68
C ARG A 50 4.47 10.83 -15.36
N SER A 51 5.60 10.64 -14.66
CA SER A 51 6.81 10.02 -15.21
C SER A 51 7.13 8.65 -14.62
N VAL A 52 6.42 8.22 -13.56
CA VAL A 52 6.72 7.01 -12.81
C VAL A 52 5.65 5.94 -13.07
N ALA A 53 6.08 4.77 -13.49
CA ALA A 53 5.18 3.65 -13.77
C ALA A 53 4.73 2.89 -12.52
N LEU A 54 5.61 2.82 -11.51
CA LEU A 54 5.40 2.07 -10.29
C LEU A 54 6.07 2.76 -9.10
N VAL A 55 5.31 2.95 -8.03
CA VAL A 55 5.81 3.29 -6.70
C VAL A 55 5.70 2.06 -5.83
N VAL A 56 6.79 1.68 -5.15
CA VAL A 56 6.81 0.63 -4.12
C VAL A 56 7.34 1.24 -2.83
N THR A 57 6.61 1.11 -1.75
CA THR A 57 7.02 1.69 -0.46
C THR A 57 6.52 0.87 0.72
N SER A 58 7.31 0.89 1.79
CA SER A 58 6.93 0.40 3.11
C SER A 58 7.21 1.52 4.11
N PRO A 59 6.21 2.37 4.41
CA PRO A 59 6.40 3.48 5.33
C PRO A 59 6.64 2.97 6.75
N PRO A 60 7.23 3.78 7.64
CA PRO A 60 7.28 3.47 9.07
C PRO A 60 5.88 3.15 9.59
N TYR A 61 5.72 2.15 10.47
CA TYR A 61 4.39 1.67 10.87
C TYR A 61 3.81 2.39 12.09
N PHE A 62 4.50 3.40 12.61
CA PHE A 62 4.16 4.11 13.84
C PHE A 62 3.94 3.15 15.03
N ALA A 63 4.87 2.23 15.18
CA ALA A 63 4.82 1.16 16.17
C ALA A 63 5.75 1.40 17.38
N GLY A 64 6.35 2.59 17.51
CA GLY A 64 7.29 2.94 18.56
C GLY A 64 8.65 2.23 18.42
N LYS A 65 9.05 1.92 17.21
CA LYS A 65 10.37 1.33 16.92
C LYS A 65 11.46 2.38 17.01
N ALA A 66 12.68 1.95 17.41
CA ALA A 66 13.82 2.87 17.54
C ALA A 66 14.13 3.64 16.25
N TYR A 67 14.04 2.99 15.09
CA TYR A 67 14.26 3.66 13.81
C TYR A 67 13.23 4.76 13.47
N GLU A 68 12.06 4.71 14.10
CA GLU A 68 11.05 5.78 13.94
C GLU A 68 11.48 7.04 14.68
N GLN A 69 12.30 6.90 15.73
CA GLN A 69 12.90 8.03 16.46
C GLN A 69 14.08 8.63 15.69
N ASP A 70 14.76 7.80 14.87
CA ASP A 70 15.91 8.21 14.06
C ASP A 70 15.52 8.87 12.73
N LEU A 71 14.23 8.94 12.39
CA LEU A 71 13.73 9.53 11.13
C LEU A 71 13.94 11.04 11.01
N GLY A 72 14.78 11.59 11.86
CA GLY A 72 15.35 12.91 11.72
C GLY A 72 14.66 14.00 12.53
N GLU A 73 15.47 14.96 12.87
CA GLU A 73 15.13 16.14 13.66
C GLU A 73 13.90 16.86 13.09
N GLY A 74 12.82 16.87 13.88
CA GLY A 74 11.70 17.79 13.66
C GLY A 74 10.50 17.27 12.85
N HIS A 75 10.42 16.00 12.44
CA HIS A 75 9.33 15.51 11.59
C HIS A 75 8.69 14.18 12.04
N ILE A 76 8.95 13.77 13.29
CA ILE A 76 8.27 12.58 13.84
C ILE A 76 6.87 13.00 14.26
N PRO A 77 5.81 12.40 13.68
CA PRO A 77 4.45 12.68 14.12
C PRO A 77 4.27 12.38 15.61
N ALA A 78 3.75 13.33 16.36
CA ALA A 78 3.51 13.16 17.80
C ALA A 78 2.26 12.30 18.05
N THR A 79 1.33 12.30 17.09
CA THR A 79 0.06 11.59 17.18
C THR A 79 -0.17 10.69 15.96
N TYR A 80 -1.03 9.69 16.13
CA TYR A 80 -1.41 8.82 15.02
C TYR A 80 -2.12 9.58 13.89
N LEU A 81 -2.86 10.64 14.19
CA LEU A 81 -3.51 11.48 13.17
C LEU A 81 -2.50 12.28 12.36
N GLU A 82 -1.48 12.84 13.00
CA GLU A 82 -0.37 13.51 12.31
C GLU A 82 0.42 12.53 11.44
N TYR A 83 0.60 11.30 11.92
CA TYR A 83 1.20 10.25 11.12
C TYR A 83 0.38 9.91 9.87
N LEU A 84 -0.95 9.80 9.98
CA LEU A 84 -1.81 9.58 8.81
C LEU A 84 -1.77 10.78 7.85
N GLN A 85 -1.68 12.01 8.35
CA GLN A 85 -1.51 13.19 7.51
C GLN A 85 -0.17 13.16 6.76
N MET A 86 0.92 12.81 7.44
CA MET A 86 2.21 12.62 6.79
C MET A 86 2.16 11.57 5.68
N LEU A 87 1.49 10.45 5.90
CA LEU A 87 1.28 9.43 4.84
C LEU A 87 0.49 10.00 3.67
N GLU A 88 -0.57 10.75 3.94
CA GLU A 88 -1.38 11.39 2.89
C GLU A 88 -0.56 12.36 2.05
N ASP A 89 0.29 13.19 2.67
CA ASP A 89 1.17 14.12 1.99
C ASP A 89 2.16 13.38 1.07
N VAL A 90 2.80 12.32 1.57
CA VAL A 90 3.72 11.48 0.76
C VAL A 90 2.97 10.78 -0.38
N PHE A 91 1.81 10.21 -0.12
CA PHE A 91 1.04 9.52 -1.18
C PHE A 91 0.45 10.50 -2.20
N THR A 92 0.20 11.75 -1.82
CA THR A 92 -0.16 12.84 -2.75
C THR A 92 0.98 13.09 -3.75
N GLU A 93 2.22 13.18 -3.27
CA GLU A 93 3.39 13.29 -4.13
C GLU A 93 3.59 12.04 -4.99
N CYS A 94 3.40 10.85 -4.43
CA CYS A 94 3.40 9.61 -5.21
C CYS A 94 2.34 9.64 -6.33
N ALA A 95 1.13 10.12 -6.02
CA ALA A 95 0.07 10.26 -7.01
C ALA A 95 0.40 11.31 -8.09
N ARG A 96 1.11 12.41 -7.75
CA ARG A 96 1.57 13.41 -8.73
C ARG A 96 2.53 12.77 -9.73
N VAL A 97 3.54 12.07 -9.25
CA VAL A 97 4.60 11.51 -10.10
C VAL A 97 4.16 10.29 -10.90
N LEU A 98 3.14 9.55 -10.44
CA LEU A 98 2.63 8.41 -11.18
C LEU A 98 2.04 8.82 -12.54
N GLU A 99 2.38 8.06 -13.59
CA GLU A 99 1.72 8.16 -14.89
C GLU A 99 0.25 7.67 -14.82
N PRO A 100 -0.63 8.05 -15.75
CA PRO A 100 -1.97 7.48 -15.84
C PRO A 100 -1.91 5.94 -15.99
N GLY A 101 -2.61 5.22 -15.12
CA GLY A 101 -2.53 3.76 -15.03
C GLY A 101 -1.29 3.24 -14.30
N GLY A 102 -0.37 4.12 -13.89
CA GLY A 102 0.74 3.78 -13.01
C GLY A 102 0.23 3.26 -11.65
N ARG A 103 1.04 2.48 -10.97
CA ARG A 103 0.63 1.76 -9.75
C ARG A 103 1.43 2.20 -8.54
N ILE A 104 0.75 2.21 -7.40
CA ILE A 104 1.40 2.28 -6.08
C ILE A 104 1.15 0.98 -5.35
N ALA A 105 2.20 0.41 -4.77
CA ALA A 105 2.16 -0.75 -3.88
C ALA A 105 2.70 -0.34 -2.51
N VAL A 106 1.84 -0.37 -1.50
CA VAL A 106 2.17 0.05 -0.13
C VAL A 106 2.13 -1.15 0.79
N ASN A 107 3.30 -1.55 1.32
CA ASN A 107 3.38 -2.63 2.29
C ASN A 107 3.26 -2.07 3.71
N VAL A 108 2.33 -2.60 4.51
CA VAL A 108 2.13 -2.21 5.91
C VAL A 108 1.79 -3.40 6.80
N ALA A 109 2.17 -3.30 8.06
CA ALA A 109 1.75 -4.22 9.12
C ALA A 109 0.76 -3.54 10.08
N ASN A 110 -0.23 -4.30 10.54
CA ASN A 110 -1.19 -3.86 11.56
C ASN A 110 -0.66 -4.12 12.98
N LEU A 111 0.48 -3.52 13.30
CA LEU A 111 1.18 -3.80 14.55
C LEU A 111 0.50 -3.21 15.79
N GLY A 112 0.44 -3.99 16.83
CA GLY A 112 0.39 -3.78 18.28
C GLY A 112 -0.23 -2.54 18.90
N ARG A 113 -1.15 -1.83 18.24
CA ARG A 113 -1.82 -0.64 18.82
C ARG A 113 -2.84 -1.05 19.86
N LYS A 114 -2.94 -0.28 20.93
CA LYS A 114 -3.91 -0.50 21.99
C LYS A 114 -4.70 0.80 22.25
N PRO A 115 -6.02 0.84 22.00
CA PRO A 115 -6.80 -0.24 21.36
C PRO A 115 -6.35 -0.52 19.91
N TYR A 116 -6.68 -1.72 19.39
CA TYR A 116 -6.29 -2.13 18.05
C TYR A 116 -6.80 -1.15 16.98
N ARG A 117 -5.91 -0.77 16.06
CA ARG A 117 -6.25 0.03 14.88
C ARG A 117 -5.57 -0.55 13.65
N SER A 118 -6.33 -0.80 12.61
CA SER A 118 -5.83 -1.34 11.35
C SER A 118 -5.18 -0.23 10.50
N LEU A 119 -3.85 -0.25 10.39
CA LEU A 119 -3.13 0.69 9.51
C LEU A 119 -3.46 0.44 8.04
N SER A 120 -3.63 -0.83 7.64
CA SER A 120 -3.99 -1.14 6.25
C SER A 120 -5.33 -0.52 5.85
N ALA A 121 -6.32 -0.52 6.74
CA ALA A 121 -7.61 0.13 6.49
C ALA A 121 -7.46 1.65 6.35
N ASP A 122 -6.63 2.29 7.18
CA ASP A 122 -6.38 3.72 7.09
C ASP A 122 -5.63 4.09 5.80
N VAL A 123 -4.66 3.29 5.38
CA VAL A 123 -3.95 3.47 4.10
C VAL A 123 -4.90 3.30 2.92
N ILE A 124 -5.80 2.31 2.94
CA ILE A 124 -6.84 2.16 1.90
C ILE A 124 -7.71 3.42 1.84
N ALA A 125 -8.17 3.93 2.99
CA ALA A 125 -8.99 5.14 3.04
C ALA A 125 -8.24 6.37 2.47
N ILE A 126 -6.94 6.50 2.74
CA ILE A 126 -6.12 7.56 2.14
C ILE A 126 -6.07 7.39 0.62
N LEU A 127 -5.66 6.22 0.14
CA LEU A 127 -5.45 6.00 -1.30
C LEU A 127 -6.77 6.08 -2.08
N GLN A 128 -7.82 5.40 -1.61
CA GLN A 128 -9.08 5.28 -2.32
C GLN A 128 -10.01 6.48 -2.11
N ASP A 129 -10.24 6.89 -0.85
CA ASP A 129 -11.29 7.87 -0.54
C ASP A 129 -10.79 9.31 -0.62
N ARG A 130 -9.54 9.59 -0.22
CA ARG A 130 -8.98 10.93 -0.23
C ARG A 130 -8.25 11.25 -1.54
N LEU A 131 -7.37 10.36 -2.00
CA LEU A 131 -6.58 10.57 -3.22
C LEU A 131 -7.27 10.07 -4.49
N ARG A 132 -8.42 9.42 -4.38
CA ARG A 132 -9.21 8.92 -5.51
C ARG A 132 -8.44 7.96 -6.42
N LEU A 133 -7.46 7.24 -5.87
CA LEU A 133 -6.80 6.19 -6.62
C LEU A 133 -7.71 4.97 -6.73
N LEU A 134 -7.58 4.24 -7.82
CA LEU A 134 -8.37 3.04 -8.10
C LEU A 134 -7.76 1.86 -7.36
N LEU A 135 -8.38 1.42 -6.28
CA LEU A 135 -7.93 0.24 -5.55
C LEU A 135 -8.00 -1.00 -6.45
N ARG A 136 -6.90 -1.76 -6.52
CA ARG A 136 -6.81 -3.01 -7.30
C ARG A 136 -6.98 -4.24 -6.43
N GLY A 137 -6.64 -4.15 -5.17
CA GLY A 137 -6.72 -5.21 -4.18
C GLY A 137 -5.63 -5.13 -3.15
N GLU A 138 -5.58 -6.16 -2.32
CA GLU A 138 -4.57 -6.35 -1.29
C GLU A 138 -3.94 -7.73 -1.45
N VAL A 139 -2.63 -7.82 -1.24
CA VAL A 139 -1.93 -9.09 -1.07
C VAL A 139 -1.66 -9.31 0.41
N VAL A 140 -2.00 -10.47 0.91
CA VAL A 140 -1.65 -10.93 2.25
C VAL A 140 -0.27 -11.58 2.19
N TRP A 141 0.74 -10.91 2.70
CA TRP A 141 2.08 -11.49 2.79
C TRP A 141 2.23 -12.26 4.11
N ILE A 142 2.34 -13.57 4.04
CA ILE A 142 2.61 -14.45 5.16
C ILE A 142 4.13 -14.56 5.35
N LYS A 143 4.64 -13.93 6.41
CA LYS A 143 6.08 -13.85 6.70
C LYS A 143 6.62 -15.07 7.45
N ALA A 144 5.78 -15.69 8.26
CA ALA A 144 6.15 -16.84 9.07
C ALA A 144 4.97 -17.78 9.30
N ARG A 145 5.26 -19.06 9.35
CA ARG A 145 4.30 -20.09 9.81
C ARG A 145 4.70 -20.51 11.22
N GLY A 146 3.74 -20.50 12.14
CA GLY A 146 3.90 -21.07 13.48
C GLY A 146 4.22 -20.07 14.59
N ALA A 147 4.78 -20.58 15.68
CA ALA A 147 4.78 -19.95 17.00
C ALA A 147 5.92 -18.95 17.26
N ALA A 148 6.57 -18.41 16.26
CA ALA A 148 7.78 -17.59 16.42
C ALA A 148 7.56 -16.19 17.05
N GLY A 149 6.39 -15.88 17.59
CA GLY A 149 6.12 -14.60 18.24
C GLY A 149 6.04 -14.73 19.76
N SER A 150 6.87 -14.02 20.49
CA SER A 150 6.86 -13.95 21.97
C SER A 150 5.56 -13.40 22.58
N PHE A 151 4.76 -12.71 21.80
CA PHE A 151 3.58 -11.96 22.28
C PHE A 151 2.39 -12.85 22.72
N ALA A 152 2.31 -14.10 22.26
CA ALA A 152 1.18 -14.97 22.57
C ALA A 152 1.28 -15.69 23.93
N TRP A 153 2.44 -15.71 24.54
CA TRP A 153 2.63 -16.40 25.83
C TRP A 153 1.81 -15.76 26.95
N GLY A 154 1.61 -14.44 26.92
CA GLY A 154 0.81 -13.71 27.89
C GLY A 154 -0.68 -14.08 27.88
N SER A 155 -1.19 -14.67 26.79
CA SER A 155 -2.59 -15.12 26.68
C SER A 155 -2.77 -16.65 26.82
N PHE A 156 -1.67 -17.41 26.93
CA PHE A 156 -1.75 -18.86 27.12
C PHE A 156 -2.36 -19.17 28.49
N ARG A 157 -3.39 -20.02 28.51
CA ARG A 157 -4.20 -20.35 29.68
C ARG A 157 -4.95 -19.18 30.33
N GLN A 158 -5.03 -18.04 29.64
CA GLN A 158 -5.81 -16.87 30.06
C GLN A 158 -6.86 -16.54 28.99
N PRO A 159 -7.97 -17.31 28.91
CA PRO A 159 -8.93 -17.16 27.82
C PRO A 159 -9.76 -15.87 27.88
N SER A 160 -9.66 -15.10 28.95
CA SER A 160 -10.38 -13.83 29.12
C SER A 160 -9.88 -12.72 28.17
N ASN A 161 -8.64 -12.81 27.69
CA ASN A 161 -8.06 -11.82 26.80
C ASN A 161 -7.01 -12.43 25.85
N PRO A 162 -7.42 -13.32 24.93
CA PRO A 162 -6.50 -13.88 23.96
C PRO A 162 -6.03 -12.80 22.96
N VAL A 163 -4.74 -12.83 22.61
CA VAL A 163 -4.13 -11.90 21.66
C VAL A 163 -3.80 -12.63 20.36
N LEU A 164 -4.19 -12.05 19.22
CA LEU A 164 -3.81 -12.55 17.91
C LEU A 164 -2.33 -12.25 17.63
N ARG A 165 -1.66 -13.14 16.93
CA ARG A 165 -0.27 -12.96 16.50
C ARG A 165 -0.20 -12.32 15.13
N ASP A 166 0.70 -11.36 14.97
CA ASP A 166 0.96 -10.69 13.69
C ASP A 166 1.94 -11.52 12.85
N LEU A 167 1.39 -12.37 12.00
CA LEU A 167 2.18 -13.22 11.08
C LEU A 167 2.16 -12.69 9.66
N THR A 168 1.41 -11.63 9.39
CA THR A 168 1.17 -11.14 8.03
C THR A 168 1.42 -9.65 7.92
N GLU A 169 1.77 -9.23 6.70
CA GLU A 169 1.65 -7.84 6.25
C GLU A 169 0.65 -7.73 5.11
N ARG A 170 0.34 -6.51 4.73
CA ARG A 170 -0.60 -6.21 3.64
C ARG A 170 0.09 -5.36 2.60
N VAL A 171 0.12 -5.82 1.35
CA VAL A 171 0.54 -4.99 0.23
C VAL A 171 -0.71 -4.46 -0.45
N ILE A 172 -0.97 -3.18 -0.30
CA ILE A 172 -2.14 -2.51 -0.87
C ILE A 172 -1.74 -1.97 -2.23
N VAL A 173 -2.49 -2.32 -3.27
CA VAL A 173 -2.20 -1.92 -4.64
C VAL A 173 -3.30 -1.04 -5.19
N ALA A 174 -2.94 0.14 -5.68
CA ALA A 174 -3.85 1.07 -6.34
C ALA A 174 -3.26 1.60 -7.66
N SER A 175 -4.12 2.11 -8.55
CA SER A 175 -3.74 2.71 -9.84
C SER A 175 -4.23 4.15 -9.93
N LYS A 176 -3.48 5.00 -10.65
CA LYS A 176 -3.85 6.40 -10.88
C LYS A 176 -4.78 6.53 -12.08
N GLY A 177 -6.01 6.96 -11.82
CA GLY A 177 -6.99 7.41 -12.82
C GLY A 177 -7.51 6.35 -13.79
N ARG A 178 -6.76 5.29 -14.07
CA ARG A 178 -7.16 4.19 -14.96
C ARG A 178 -6.50 2.87 -14.54
N PHE A 179 -7.08 1.75 -14.95
CA PHE A 179 -6.55 0.42 -14.58
C PHE A 179 -5.43 -0.07 -15.51
N ASP A 180 -5.44 0.34 -16.77
CA ASP A 180 -4.42 0.02 -17.77
C ASP A 180 -3.41 1.18 -17.90
N ARG A 181 -2.24 0.90 -18.44
CA ARG A 181 -1.23 1.92 -18.72
C ARG A 181 -1.32 2.49 -20.13
N GLY A 182 -2.21 1.95 -20.98
CA GLY A 182 -2.36 2.39 -22.36
C GLY A 182 -1.14 2.17 -23.25
N ARG A 183 -0.20 1.33 -22.81
CA ARG A 183 1.01 0.98 -23.56
C ARG A 183 1.10 -0.53 -23.72
N ASP A 184 1.30 -0.96 -24.95
CA ASP A 184 1.68 -2.33 -25.23
C ASP A 184 3.17 -2.48 -24.99
N ALA A 185 3.53 -3.25 -23.98
CA ALA A 185 4.90 -3.64 -23.73
C ALA A 185 4.97 -5.17 -23.65
N PRO A 186 6.00 -5.79 -24.24
CA PRO A 186 6.16 -7.24 -24.13
C PRO A 186 6.37 -7.61 -22.66
N SER A 187 5.70 -8.68 -22.25
CA SER A 187 5.95 -9.26 -20.92
C SER A 187 7.29 -10.01 -20.94
N THR A 188 8.10 -9.78 -19.92
CA THR A 188 9.33 -10.53 -19.68
C THR A 188 9.12 -11.69 -18.71
N LEU A 189 7.92 -11.80 -18.10
CA LEU A 189 7.58 -12.87 -17.17
C LEU A 189 7.17 -14.14 -17.91
N THR A 190 7.60 -15.27 -17.42
CA THR A 190 7.05 -16.58 -17.81
C THR A 190 5.62 -16.73 -17.30
N LYS A 191 4.90 -17.72 -17.85
CA LYS A 191 3.53 -18.02 -17.40
C LYS A 191 3.49 -18.41 -15.92
N ASP A 192 4.47 -19.19 -15.46
CA ASP A 192 4.50 -19.69 -14.08
C ASP A 192 4.80 -18.58 -13.09
N GLU A 193 5.78 -17.72 -13.37
CA GLU A 193 6.04 -16.50 -12.60
C GLU A 193 4.82 -15.58 -12.51
N PHE A 194 4.12 -15.40 -13.64
CA PHE A 194 2.89 -14.60 -13.65
C PHE A 194 1.81 -15.22 -12.76
N MET A 195 1.58 -16.52 -12.86
CA MET A 195 0.56 -17.23 -12.08
C MET A 195 0.87 -17.18 -10.58
N GLU A 196 2.13 -17.27 -10.18
CA GLU A 196 2.58 -17.19 -8.81
C GLU A 196 2.47 -15.76 -8.26
N ALA A 197 2.95 -14.77 -9.01
CA ALA A 197 3.00 -13.37 -8.58
C ALA A 197 1.62 -12.69 -8.52
N THR A 198 0.61 -13.19 -9.25
CA THR A 198 -0.73 -12.58 -9.32
C THR A 198 -1.75 -13.18 -8.34
N THR A 199 -1.31 -13.93 -7.35
CA THR A 199 -2.15 -14.36 -6.24
C THR A 199 -2.30 -13.26 -5.19
N ASP A 200 -3.39 -13.28 -4.45
CA ASP A 200 -3.64 -12.37 -3.33
C ASP A 200 -3.03 -12.84 -2.00
N VAL A 201 -2.27 -13.94 -2.04
CA VAL A 201 -1.51 -14.47 -0.90
C VAL A 201 -0.09 -14.79 -1.36
N TRP A 202 0.89 -14.22 -0.66
CA TRP A 202 2.31 -14.55 -0.83
C TRP A 202 2.85 -15.21 0.42
N GLU A 203 3.56 -16.31 0.26
CA GLU A 203 4.25 -17.01 1.33
C GLU A 203 5.77 -16.87 1.11
N LEU A 204 6.30 -15.76 1.54
CA LEU A 204 7.72 -15.44 1.42
C LEU A 204 8.31 -15.24 2.82
N PRO A 205 9.32 -16.04 3.23
CA PRO A 205 9.96 -15.84 4.52
C PRO A 205 10.68 -14.48 4.57
N THR A 206 10.75 -13.90 5.75
CA THR A 206 11.67 -12.79 6.02
C THR A 206 13.06 -13.36 6.24
N GLU A 207 14.07 -12.69 5.71
CA GLU A 207 15.47 -12.97 6.01
C GLU A 207 15.82 -12.69 7.47
#